data_9f89acff80e5c7f97485a21f5aaffe2f
#
_entry.id   9f89acff80e5c7f97485a21f5aaffe2f
#
_cell.length_a   1.000
_cell.length_b   1.000
_cell.length_c   1.000
_cell.angle_alpha   90.00
_cell.angle_beta   90.00
_cell.angle_gamma   90.00
#
_symmetry.space_group_name_H-M   'P 1'
#
loop_
_entity.id
_entity.type
_entity.pdbx_description
1 polymer ?
#
loop_
_entity_poly.entity_id
_entity_poly.type
_entity_poly.pdbx_seq_one_letter_code
_entity_poly.pdbx_strand_id
1 'polypeptide(L)'
;MLRISGISKTFNIATNNEVRALTNVSLDLEEGSFLIIIGMNGSGKSTLLNAVAGSFLVDSGSINLAGEEITRWPEHRRAKLIGRVFQNPFSGTAPSMSIAENLALAARRGRSRGLGPAVDGSVRSDLRDRVSTLNMGLEDRLENPIGSLSGGQRQALTLLMASWLKPELLLLDEHTAALDPKSADQVIELTQ
;
A
#
# COMPACT_ATOMS: atom_id res chain seq x y z
N MET A 1 -9.20 -2.40 13.78
CA MET A 1 -9.69 -1.05 14.19
C MET A 1 -8.55 -0.04 14.09
N LEU A 2 -8.76 1.11 13.41
CA LEU A 2 -7.85 2.26 13.37
C LEU A 2 -8.46 3.42 14.17
N ARG A 3 -7.66 4.04 15.05
CA ARG A 3 -8.04 5.28 15.76
C ARG A 3 -6.98 6.34 15.56
N ILE A 4 -7.37 7.49 15.08
CA ILE A 4 -6.56 8.68 14.92
C ILE A 4 -7.12 9.76 15.85
N SER A 5 -6.29 10.38 16.67
CA SER A 5 -6.71 11.38 17.65
C SER A 5 -5.87 12.63 17.52
N GLY A 6 -6.49 13.70 17.02
CA GLY A 6 -5.94 15.06 17.01
C GLY A 6 -4.61 15.22 16.25
N ILE A 7 -4.36 14.43 15.18
CA ILE A 7 -3.09 14.54 14.47
C ILE A 7 -2.97 15.86 13.70
N SER A 8 -1.79 16.46 13.77
CA SER A 8 -1.44 17.65 13.00
C SER A 8 -0.09 17.43 12.30
N LYS A 9 0.06 18.06 11.12
CA LYS A 9 1.31 18.06 10.35
C LYS A 9 1.51 19.36 9.60
N THR A 10 2.64 19.98 9.86
CA THR A 10 3.10 21.18 9.14
C THR A 10 4.42 20.86 8.45
N PHE A 11 4.51 21.16 7.16
CA PHE A 11 5.74 21.06 6.38
C PHE A 11 6.42 22.43 6.27
N ASN A 12 7.74 22.42 6.13
CA ASN A 12 8.57 23.61 5.91
C ASN A 12 8.34 24.70 7.00
N ILE A 13 8.25 24.29 8.25
CA ILE A 13 8.01 25.19 9.40
C ILE A 13 9.00 26.35 9.39
N ALA A 14 8.50 27.55 9.66
CA ALA A 14 9.24 28.81 9.72
C ALA A 14 9.92 29.21 8.39
N THR A 15 9.40 28.76 7.25
CA THR A 15 9.82 29.21 5.92
C THR A 15 8.67 29.88 5.18
N ASN A 16 8.98 30.58 4.07
CA ASN A 16 7.96 31.19 3.20
C ASN A 16 7.03 30.15 2.54
N ASN A 17 7.40 28.87 2.58
CA ASN A 17 6.65 27.76 1.99
C ASN A 17 6.03 26.85 3.08
N GLU A 18 5.71 27.41 4.26
CA GLU A 18 5.05 26.67 5.32
C GLU A 18 3.66 26.20 4.87
N VAL A 19 3.38 24.91 5.02
CA VAL A 19 2.10 24.30 4.70
C VAL A 19 1.58 23.50 5.89
N ARG A 20 0.44 23.92 6.45
CA ARG A 20 -0.31 23.15 7.46
C ARG A 20 -1.20 22.16 6.74
N ALA A 21 -0.68 20.95 6.53
CA ALA A 21 -1.32 19.93 5.72
C ALA A 21 -2.39 19.13 6.48
N LEU A 22 -2.23 18.94 7.80
CA LEU A 22 -3.22 18.36 8.69
C LEU A 22 -3.35 19.23 9.94
N THR A 23 -4.57 19.47 10.38
CA THR A 23 -4.86 20.27 11.58
C THR A 23 -5.89 19.58 12.43
N ASN A 24 -5.47 19.03 13.57
CA ASN A 24 -6.32 18.39 14.57
C ASN A 24 -7.30 17.33 13.98
N VAL A 25 -6.80 16.47 13.08
CA VAL A 25 -7.61 15.45 12.41
C VAL A 25 -7.83 14.27 13.35
N SER A 26 -9.10 13.90 13.54
CA SER A 26 -9.50 12.71 14.31
C SER A 26 -10.42 11.83 13.47
N LEU A 27 -10.26 10.51 13.60
CA LEU A 27 -10.97 9.50 12.83
C LEU A 27 -10.95 8.18 13.58
N ASP A 28 -12.09 7.52 13.65
CA ASP A 28 -12.22 6.13 14.10
C ASP A 28 -12.74 5.28 12.93
N LEU A 29 -12.08 4.15 12.67
CA LEU A 29 -12.46 3.16 11.67
C LEU A 29 -12.52 1.79 12.33
N GLU A 30 -13.69 1.18 12.31
CA GLU A 30 -13.90 -0.15 12.88
C GLU A 30 -13.29 -1.25 12.00
N GLU A 31 -13.08 -2.41 12.57
CA GLU A 31 -12.64 -3.60 11.85
C GLU A 31 -13.68 -4.01 10.81
N GLY A 32 -13.25 -4.41 9.61
CA GLY A 32 -14.13 -4.79 8.52
C GLY A 32 -14.88 -3.63 7.87
N SER A 33 -14.60 -2.37 8.27
CA SER A 33 -15.25 -1.21 7.65
C SER A 33 -14.43 -0.69 6.47
N PHE A 34 -15.12 0.04 5.59
CA PHE A 34 -14.55 0.72 4.43
C PHE A 34 -14.80 2.23 4.56
N LEU A 35 -13.75 3.03 4.41
CA LEU A 35 -13.82 4.49 4.48
C LEU A 35 -13.36 5.12 3.17
N ILE A 36 -14.18 6.01 2.62
CA ILE A 36 -13.82 6.83 1.47
C ILE A 36 -13.50 8.25 1.93
N ILE A 37 -12.33 8.77 1.56
CA ILE A 37 -11.92 10.14 1.83
C ILE A 37 -12.06 10.95 0.54
N ILE A 38 -12.97 11.92 0.55
CA ILE A 38 -13.27 12.78 -0.60
C ILE A 38 -12.83 14.20 -0.29
N GLY A 39 -12.31 14.90 -1.30
CA GLY A 39 -11.90 16.29 -1.19
C GLY A 39 -11.13 16.76 -2.43
N MET A 40 -10.98 18.08 -2.58
CA MET A 40 -10.23 18.69 -3.68
C MET A 40 -8.74 18.35 -3.62
N ASN A 41 -8.03 18.60 -4.73
CA ASN A 41 -6.58 18.50 -4.74
C ASN A 41 -5.97 19.46 -3.71
N GLY A 42 -4.97 18.99 -2.98
CA GLY A 42 -4.35 19.76 -1.90
C GLY A 42 -5.11 19.75 -0.56
N SER A 43 -6.26 19.06 -0.44
CA SER A 43 -7.03 19.02 0.84
C SER A 43 -6.42 18.12 1.92
N GLY A 44 -5.25 17.50 1.69
CA GLY A 44 -4.57 16.69 2.69
C GLY A 44 -4.88 15.19 2.65
N LYS A 45 -5.65 14.67 1.67
CA LYS A 45 -5.99 13.24 1.58
C LYS A 45 -4.75 12.33 1.58
N SER A 46 -3.86 12.51 0.61
CA SER A 46 -2.62 11.74 0.52
C SER A 46 -1.69 12.01 1.69
N THR A 47 -1.74 13.23 2.28
CA THR A 47 -1.00 13.53 3.51
C THR A 47 -1.50 12.69 4.68
N LEU A 48 -2.81 12.52 4.83
CA LEU A 48 -3.40 11.67 5.86
C LEU A 48 -2.99 10.19 5.66
N LEU A 49 -3.12 9.67 4.43
CA LEU A 49 -2.68 8.30 4.12
C LEU A 49 -1.19 8.11 4.40
N ASN A 50 -0.34 9.07 4.01
CA ASN A 50 1.10 9.05 4.28
C ASN A 50 1.42 9.12 5.79
N ALA A 51 0.67 9.91 6.57
CA ALA A 51 0.82 9.98 8.02
C ALA A 51 0.51 8.62 8.68
N VAL A 52 -0.57 7.96 8.25
CA VAL A 52 -0.94 6.62 8.73
C VAL A 52 0.07 5.56 8.29
N ALA A 53 0.55 5.61 7.04
CA ALA A 53 1.59 4.70 6.54
C ALA A 53 2.95 4.89 7.24
N GLY A 54 3.22 6.09 7.82
CA GLY A 54 4.48 6.40 8.48
C GLY A 54 5.57 6.91 7.55
N SER A 55 5.21 7.41 6.36
CA SER A 55 6.15 8.04 5.42
C SER A 55 6.79 9.31 6.02
N PHE A 56 6.16 9.88 7.03
CA PHE A 56 6.69 10.89 7.95
C PHE A 56 5.98 10.78 9.30
N LEU A 57 6.55 11.39 10.34
CA LEU A 57 5.92 11.45 11.66
C LEU A 57 5.04 12.69 11.76
N VAL A 58 3.89 12.54 12.44
CA VAL A 58 3.01 13.67 12.79
C VAL A 58 3.65 14.55 13.86
N ASP A 59 3.30 15.83 13.88
CA ASP A 59 3.85 16.81 14.84
C ASP A 59 3.16 16.68 16.20
N SER A 60 1.85 16.37 16.20
CA SER A 60 1.04 16.14 17.41
C SER A 60 -0.05 15.10 17.17
N GLY A 61 -0.71 14.64 18.23
CA GLY A 61 -1.75 13.64 18.20
C GLY A 61 -1.21 12.21 18.25
N SER A 62 -2.09 11.22 18.08
CA SER A 62 -1.75 9.80 18.14
C SER A 62 -2.46 8.97 17.08
N ILE A 63 -1.84 7.84 16.71
CA ILE A 63 -2.36 6.87 15.75
C ILE A 63 -2.26 5.49 16.40
N ASN A 64 -3.39 4.80 16.57
CA ASN A 64 -3.50 3.44 17.06
C ASN A 64 -4.07 2.53 15.98
N LEU A 65 -3.46 1.39 15.74
CA LEU A 65 -3.91 0.39 14.78
C LEU A 65 -3.85 -1.00 15.40
N ALA A 66 -4.97 -1.74 15.37
CA ALA A 66 -5.09 -3.09 15.92
C ALA A 66 -4.63 -3.19 17.40
N GLY A 67 -4.89 -2.15 18.20
CA GLY A 67 -4.49 -2.08 19.61
C GLY A 67 -3.07 -1.59 19.88
N GLU A 68 -2.26 -1.37 18.84
CA GLU A 68 -0.88 -0.90 18.95
C GLU A 68 -0.79 0.60 18.68
N GLU A 69 -0.10 1.36 19.54
CA GLU A 69 0.21 2.75 19.26
C GLU A 69 1.39 2.84 18.28
N ILE A 70 1.09 3.24 17.04
CA ILE A 70 2.06 3.29 15.94
C ILE A 70 2.58 4.70 15.64
N THR A 71 2.18 5.72 16.40
CA THR A 71 2.46 7.16 16.15
C THR A 71 3.93 7.43 15.83
N ARG A 72 4.85 6.81 16.58
CA ARG A 72 6.29 7.00 16.42
C ARG A 72 6.98 5.86 15.67
N TRP A 73 6.23 4.88 15.16
CA TRP A 73 6.84 3.80 14.39
C TRP A 73 7.28 4.28 13.01
N PRO A 74 8.48 3.89 12.56
CA PRO A 74 8.91 4.15 11.19
C PRO A 74 8.12 3.30 10.21
N GLU A 75 8.04 3.71 8.94
CA GLU A 75 7.27 3.09 7.87
C GLU A 75 7.53 1.57 7.76
N HIS A 76 8.80 1.14 7.80
CA HIS A 76 9.14 -0.29 7.67
C HIS A 76 8.56 -1.16 8.81
N ARG A 77 8.35 -0.60 9.99
CA ARG A 77 7.70 -1.31 11.09
C ARG A 77 6.20 -1.36 10.90
N ARG A 78 5.58 -0.26 10.44
CA ARG A 78 4.14 -0.21 10.12
C ARG A 78 3.78 -1.10 8.94
N ALA A 79 4.70 -1.33 8.00
CA ALA A 79 4.51 -2.21 6.85
C ALA A 79 4.18 -3.67 7.22
N LYS A 80 4.33 -4.09 8.48
CA LYS A 80 3.83 -5.38 8.97
C LYS A 80 2.31 -5.41 9.09
N LEU A 81 1.70 -4.27 9.44
CA LEU A 81 0.28 -4.12 9.73
C LEU A 81 -0.48 -3.46 8.57
N ILE A 82 0.22 -2.69 7.74
CA ILE A 82 -0.39 -1.84 6.70
C ILE A 82 0.01 -2.32 5.32
N GLY A 83 -0.98 -2.68 4.51
CA GLY A 83 -0.85 -2.81 3.06
C GLY A 83 -1.05 -1.45 2.40
N ARG A 84 -0.30 -1.15 1.34
CA ARG A 84 -0.43 0.12 0.63
C ARG A 84 -0.39 -0.07 -0.88
N VAL A 85 -1.34 0.56 -1.56
CA VAL A 85 -1.38 0.71 -3.01
C VAL A 85 -1.22 2.19 -3.34
N PHE A 86 -0.26 2.52 -4.18
CA PHE A 86 0.06 3.89 -4.56
C PHE A 86 -0.75 4.33 -5.79
N GLN A 87 -0.99 5.63 -5.92
CA GLN A 87 -1.61 6.24 -7.09
C GLN A 87 -0.85 5.90 -8.38
N ASN A 88 0.48 5.97 -8.35
CA ASN A 88 1.31 5.54 -9.47
C ASN A 88 1.64 4.05 -9.34
N PRO A 89 1.20 3.18 -10.28
CA PRO A 89 1.44 1.74 -10.21
C PRO A 89 2.94 1.34 -10.33
N PHE A 90 3.81 2.27 -10.71
CA PHE A 90 5.26 2.07 -10.68
C PHE A 90 5.85 2.21 -9.27
N SER A 91 5.21 2.99 -8.41
CA SER A 91 5.58 3.11 -7.01
C SER A 91 5.21 1.82 -6.27
N GLY A 92 6.09 1.29 -5.47
CA GLY A 92 5.85 0.03 -4.76
C GLY A 92 6.26 -1.25 -5.51
N THR A 93 6.81 -1.13 -6.73
CA THR A 93 7.39 -2.24 -7.49
C THR A 93 8.85 -1.96 -7.84
N ALA A 94 9.64 -3.02 -8.07
CA ALA A 94 10.98 -2.97 -8.63
C ALA A 94 10.89 -3.32 -10.13
N PRO A 95 10.85 -2.34 -11.06
CA PRO A 95 10.48 -2.59 -12.47
C PRO A 95 11.41 -3.54 -13.22
N SER A 96 12.69 -3.59 -12.84
CA SER A 96 13.70 -4.47 -13.44
C SER A 96 13.68 -5.90 -12.90
N MET A 97 13.03 -6.13 -11.76
CA MET A 97 12.87 -7.47 -11.17
C MET A 97 11.67 -8.19 -11.79
N SER A 98 11.71 -9.52 -11.76
CA SER A 98 10.61 -10.36 -12.24
C SER A 98 9.34 -10.21 -11.38
N ILE A 99 8.21 -10.65 -11.90
CA ILE A 99 6.95 -10.74 -11.14
C ILE A 99 7.17 -11.60 -9.89
N ALA A 100 7.80 -12.77 -10.03
CA ALA A 100 8.07 -13.68 -8.91
C ALA A 100 8.92 -13.02 -7.81
N GLU A 101 9.97 -12.28 -8.18
CA GLU A 101 10.83 -11.58 -7.23
C GLU A 101 10.09 -10.46 -6.48
N ASN A 102 9.27 -9.66 -7.18
CA ASN A 102 8.44 -8.62 -6.55
C ASN A 102 7.45 -9.23 -5.55
N LEU A 103 6.78 -10.30 -5.93
CA LEU A 103 5.84 -11.03 -5.05
C LEU A 103 6.56 -11.67 -3.84
N ALA A 104 7.75 -12.23 -4.05
CA ALA A 104 8.54 -12.80 -2.96
C ALA A 104 8.98 -11.73 -1.94
N LEU A 105 9.29 -10.50 -2.40
CA LEU A 105 9.55 -9.38 -1.51
C LEU A 105 8.31 -9.01 -0.69
N ALA A 106 7.14 -8.96 -1.31
CA ALA A 106 5.88 -8.69 -0.63
C ALA A 106 5.53 -9.78 0.40
N ALA A 107 5.70 -11.05 0.04
CA ALA A 107 5.46 -12.20 0.91
C ALA A 107 6.37 -12.26 2.15
N ARG A 108 7.54 -11.61 2.08
CA ARG A 108 8.52 -11.53 3.17
C ARG A 108 8.47 -10.21 3.95
N ARG A 109 7.51 -9.35 3.65
CA ARG A 109 7.34 -8.05 4.31
C ARG A 109 7.21 -8.25 5.83
N GLY A 110 8.03 -7.55 6.59
CA GLY A 110 8.01 -7.61 8.06
C GLY A 110 8.55 -8.90 8.70
N ARG A 111 9.09 -9.83 7.92
CA ARG A 111 9.74 -11.06 8.42
C ARG A 111 11.27 -10.90 8.42
N SER A 112 11.96 -11.68 9.26
CA SER A 112 13.42 -11.77 9.23
C SER A 112 13.86 -12.40 7.90
N ARG A 113 14.97 -11.90 7.35
CA ARG A 113 15.52 -12.36 6.08
C ARG A 113 16.63 -13.38 6.35
N GLY A 114 16.47 -14.61 5.84
CA GLY A 114 17.54 -15.59 5.79
C GLY A 114 18.47 -15.38 4.60
N LEU A 115 19.54 -16.17 4.52
CA LEU A 115 20.52 -16.15 3.41
C LEU A 115 20.11 -17.09 2.24
N GLY A 116 18.99 -17.78 2.35
CA GLY A 116 18.49 -18.68 1.31
C GLY A 116 17.84 -17.92 0.12
N PRO A 117 17.62 -18.61 -1.02
CA PRO A 117 16.94 -18.03 -2.18
C PRO A 117 15.54 -17.53 -1.80
N ALA A 118 15.13 -16.41 -2.39
CA ALA A 118 13.84 -15.82 -2.13
C ALA A 118 12.69 -16.57 -2.82
N VAL A 119 12.99 -17.20 -3.96
CA VAL A 119 12.05 -17.98 -4.77
C VAL A 119 12.66 -19.37 -4.95
N ASP A 120 12.10 -20.37 -4.30
CA ASP A 120 12.34 -21.77 -4.53
C ASP A 120 11.15 -22.43 -5.26
N GLY A 121 11.22 -23.73 -5.53
CA GLY A 121 10.17 -24.42 -6.27
C GLY A 121 8.80 -24.41 -5.58
N SER A 122 8.76 -24.50 -4.25
CA SER A 122 7.52 -24.49 -3.47
C SER A 122 6.90 -23.10 -3.41
N VAL A 123 7.73 -22.07 -3.20
CA VAL A 123 7.32 -20.68 -3.25
C VAL A 123 6.78 -20.31 -4.63
N ARG A 124 7.45 -20.77 -5.70
CA ARG A 124 7.01 -20.52 -7.09
C ARG A 124 5.61 -21.05 -7.36
N SER A 125 5.27 -22.26 -6.88
CA SER A 125 3.92 -22.81 -7.04
C SER A 125 2.87 -21.95 -6.33
N ASP A 126 3.10 -21.55 -5.06
CA ASP A 126 2.19 -20.67 -4.32
C ASP A 126 2.01 -19.30 -5.01
N LEU A 127 3.11 -18.73 -5.56
CA LEU A 127 3.05 -17.49 -6.32
C LEU A 127 2.17 -17.64 -7.57
N ARG A 128 2.34 -18.75 -8.31
CA ARG A 128 1.56 -19.03 -9.53
C ARG A 128 0.08 -19.16 -9.24
N ASP A 129 -0.28 -19.92 -8.20
CA ASP A 129 -1.66 -20.17 -7.82
C ASP A 129 -2.36 -18.85 -7.41
N ARG A 130 -1.69 -18.01 -6.64
CA ARG A 130 -2.25 -16.70 -6.24
C ARG A 130 -2.34 -15.72 -7.41
N VAL A 131 -1.35 -15.70 -8.31
CA VAL A 131 -1.38 -14.80 -9.49
C VAL A 131 -2.49 -15.22 -10.44
N SER A 132 -2.78 -16.52 -10.58
CA SER A 132 -3.87 -17.01 -11.44
C SER A 132 -5.24 -16.48 -11.03
N THR A 133 -5.45 -16.13 -9.73
CA THR A 133 -6.71 -15.54 -9.27
C THR A 133 -7.02 -14.18 -9.89
N LEU A 134 -6.01 -13.50 -10.43
CA LEU A 134 -6.19 -12.23 -11.13
C LEU A 134 -6.83 -12.38 -12.51
N ASN A 135 -6.87 -13.59 -13.07
CA ASN A 135 -7.43 -13.91 -14.40
C ASN A 135 -6.84 -13.04 -15.54
N MET A 136 -5.54 -12.74 -15.47
CA MET A 136 -4.83 -11.85 -16.41
C MET A 136 -3.72 -12.56 -17.21
N GLY A 137 -3.59 -13.90 -17.10
CA GLY A 137 -2.55 -14.69 -17.76
C GLY A 137 -1.14 -14.38 -17.27
N LEU A 138 -1.00 -13.89 -16.05
CA LEU A 138 0.28 -13.50 -15.45
C LEU A 138 0.99 -14.67 -14.77
N GLU A 139 0.29 -15.73 -14.45
CA GLU A 139 0.79 -16.97 -13.85
C GLU A 139 1.81 -17.68 -14.73
N ASP A 140 1.75 -17.50 -16.05
CA ASP A 140 2.72 -18.05 -17.02
C ASP A 140 3.89 -17.09 -17.32
N ARG A 141 3.86 -15.89 -16.74
CA ARG A 141 4.82 -14.81 -16.98
C ARG A 141 5.61 -14.41 -15.74
N LEU A 142 5.70 -15.28 -14.75
CA LEU A 142 6.34 -14.99 -13.45
C LEU A 142 7.80 -14.53 -13.57
N GLU A 143 8.51 -14.96 -14.61
CA GLU A 143 9.91 -14.58 -14.87
C GLU A 143 10.05 -13.27 -15.65
N ASN A 144 8.96 -12.73 -16.19
CA ASN A 144 9.02 -11.48 -16.91
C ASN A 144 9.25 -10.30 -15.96
N PRO A 145 10.03 -9.28 -16.36
CA PRO A 145 10.15 -8.06 -15.58
C PRO A 145 8.78 -7.41 -15.37
N ILE A 146 8.46 -7.02 -14.13
CA ILE A 146 7.17 -6.38 -13.82
C ILE A 146 7.02 -5.05 -14.57
N GLY A 147 8.13 -4.43 -14.96
CA GLY A 147 8.19 -3.24 -15.79
C GLY A 147 7.58 -3.39 -17.19
N SER A 148 7.50 -4.62 -17.73
CA SER A 148 6.94 -4.92 -19.05
C SER A 148 5.40 -5.02 -19.07
N LEU A 149 4.74 -4.95 -17.92
CA LEU A 149 3.30 -5.10 -17.80
C LEU A 149 2.54 -3.83 -18.13
N SER A 150 1.28 -3.99 -18.57
CA SER A 150 0.36 -2.86 -18.69
C SER A 150 0.07 -2.21 -17.33
N GLY A 151 -0.45 -0.99 -17.33
CA GLY A 151 -0.83 -0.29 -16.12
C GLY A 151 -1.80 -1.10 -15.23
N GLY A 152 -2.86 -1.66 -15.84
CA GLY A 152 -3.85 -2.48 -15.14
C GLY A 152 -3.27 -3.77 -14.56
N GLN A 153 -2.48 -4.51 -15.33
CA GLN A 153 -1.81 -5.72 -14.85
C GLN A 153 -0.89 -5.43 -13.67
N ARG A 154 -0.14 -4.33 -13.73
CA ARG A 154 0.76 -3.92 -12.64
C ARG A 154 -0.04 -3.50 -11.41
N GLN A 155 -1.13 -2.77 -11.61
CA GLN A 155 -2.00 -2.34 -10.51
C GLN A 155 -2.64 -3.53 -9.79
N ALA A 156 -3.14 -4.52 -10.53
CA ALA A 156 -3.66 -5.76 -9.95
C ALA A 156 -2.59 -6.51 -9.15
N LEU A 157 -1.36 -6.61 -9.67
CA LEU A 157 -0.25 -7.20 -8.92
C LEU A 157 0.12 -6.38 -7.67
N THR A 158 0.12 -5.05 -7.74
CA THR A 158 0.39 -4.21 -6.54
C THR A 158 -0.68 -4.40 -5.47
N LEU A 159 -1.94 -4.56 -5.86
CA LEU A 159 -3.02 -4.86 -4.93
C LEU A 159 -2.83 -6.25 -4.30
N LEU A 160 -2.54 -7.28 -5.11
CA LEU A 160 -2.21 -8.61 -4.60
C LEU A 160 -1.02 -8.58 -3.64
N MET A 161 0.04 -7.84 -3.97
CA MET A 161 1.21 -7.65 -3.09
C MET A 161 0.85 -6.94 -1.78
N ALA A 162 0.00 -5.91 -1.82
CA ALA A 162 -0.42 -5.17 -0.65
C ALA A 162 -1.25 -6.02 0.31
N SER A 163 -2.13 -6.88 -0.22
CA SER A 163 -3.01 -7.78 0.53
C SER A 163 -2.37 -9.13 0.89
N TRP A 164 -1.19 -9.46 0.39
CA TRP A 164 -0.54 -10.78 0.51
C TRP A 164 -0.50 -11.36 1.92
N LEU A 165 -0.17 -10.54 2.90
CA LEU A 165 -0.03 -10.94 4.31
C LEU A 165 -1.28 -10.62 5.15
N LYS A 166 -2.43 -10.36 4.52
CA LYS A 166 -3.68 -9.97 5.21
C LYS A 166 -3.42 -8.84 6.21
N PRO A 167 -3.12 -7.63 5.73
CA PRO A 167 -2.82 -6.50 6.60
C PRO A 167 -4.03 -6.12 7.44
N GLU A 168 -3.79 -5.52 8.62
CA GLU A 168 -4.82 -4.95 9.50
C GLU A 168 -5.50 -3.72 8.89
N LEU A 169 -4.79 -3.05 7.97
CA LEU A 169 -5.28 -1.88 7.24
C LEU A 169 -4.75 -1.87 5.81
N LEU A 170 -5.64 -1.67 4.84
CA LEU A 170 -5.28 -1.46 3.44
C LEU A 170 -5.50 0.02 3.08
N LEU A 171 -4.45 0.70 2.65
CA LEU A 171 -4.49 2.09 2.18
C LEU A 171 -4.46 2.11 0.65
N LEU A 172 -5.50 2.68 0.05
CA LEU A 172 -5.66 2.81 -1.40
C LEU A 172 -5.66 4.30 -1.77
N ASP A 173 -4.63 4.76 -2.48
CA ASP A 173 -4.50 6.16 -2.90
C ASP A 173 -4.79 6.25 -4.41
N GLU A 174 -6.01 6.69 -4.78
CA GLU A 174 -6.48 6.87 -6.17
C GLU A 174 -6.07 5.75 -7.14
N HIS A 175 -6.15 4.51 -6.67
CA HIS A 175 -5.56 3.32 -7.30
C HIS A 175 -6.13 2.96 -8.69
N THR A 176 -7.21 3.59 -9.13
CA THR A 176 -7.82 3.38 -10.46
C THR A 176 -7.68 4.57 -11.39
N ALA A 177 -7.18 5.72 -10.91
CA ALA A 177 -7.18 6.98 -11.66
C ALA A 177 -6.33 6.96 -12.94
N ALA A 178 -5.32 6.09 -13.01
CA ALA A 178 -4.42 5.96 -14.16
C ALA A 178 -4.73 4.75 -15.05
N LEU A 179 -5.86 4.08 -14.83
CA LEU A 179 -6.24 2.86 -15.55
C LEU A 179 -7.27 3.16 -16.65
N ASP A 180 -7.25 2.36 -17.71
CA ASP A 180 -8.36 2.29 -18.65
C ASP A 180 -9.61 1.70 -17.96
N PRO A 181 -10.84 1.99 -18.44
CA PRO A 181 -12.08 1.60 -17.75
C PRO A 181 -12.17 0.10 -17.44
N LYS A 182 -11.77 -0.76 -18.38
CA LYS A 182 -11.84 -2.22 -18.20
C LYS A 182 -10.88 -2.71 -17.11
N SER A 183 -9.67 -2.17 -17.09
CA SER A 183 -8.68 -2.50 -16.05
C SER A 183 -9.09 -1.94 -14.69
N ALA A 184 -9.73 -0.76 -14.67
CA ALA A 184 -10.26 -0.18 -13.43
C ALA A 184 -11.37 -1.06 -12.82
N ASP A 185 -12.32 -1.55 -13.63
CA ASP A 185 -13.38 -2.44 -13.17
C ASP A 185 -12.81 -3.74 -12.56
N GLN A 186 -11.82 -4.36 -13.21
CA GLN A 186 -11.15 -5.56 -12.69
C GLN A 186 -10.45 -5.30 -11.35
N VAL A 187 -9.78 -4.16 -11.20
CA VAL A 187 -9.11 -3.79 -9.96
C VAL A 187 -10.11 -3.49 -8.84
N ILE A 188 -11.25 -2.88 -9.16
CA ILE A 188 -12.32 -2.62 -8.19
C ILE A 188 -12.89 -3.95 -7.67
N GLU A 189 -13.16 -4.94 -8.53
CA GLU A 189 -13.62 -6.26 -8.12
C GLU A 189 -12.65 -6.95 -7.14
N LEU A 190 -11.34 -6.73 -7.30
CA LEU A 190 -10.31 -7.28 -6.39
C LEU A 190 -10.26 -6.59 -5.02
N THR A 191 -10.92 -5.44 -4.85
CA THR A 191 -10.94 -4.67 -3.59
C THR A 191 -12.20 -4.89 -2.76
N GLN A 192 -13.18 -5.63 -3.28
CA GLN A 192 -14.42 -6.02 -2.59
C GLN A 192 -14.25 -7.34 -1.84
#